data_712ecd45aa37180ec4b0c57ee877b958
#
_entry.id   712ecd45aa37180ec4b0c57ee877b958
#
_cell.length_a   1.000
_cell.length_b   1.000
_cell.length_c   1.000
_cell.angle_alpha   90.00
_cell.angle_beta   90.00
_cell.angle_gamma   90.00
#
_symmetry.space_group_name_H-M   'P 1'
#
loop_
_entity.id
_entity.type
_entity.pdbx_description
1 polymer ?
#
loop_
_entity_poly.entity_id
_entity_poly.type
_entity_poly.pdbx_seq_one_letter_code
_entity_poly.pdbx_strand_id
1 'polypeptide(L)'
;MNKLFTVLTLAMVSHYSFAAAEKPVTKPLDGKPAVAIQIFDVSGKVAKPIQGNKLNIAKKQNRLCWNSINVPVEGKVMIAEAIYAPAKSKAIAEGSQVQSSPDGTSNTIITNLNNVTEKYVSRCWDFDKTDPIGKYKMDVQINDQVFKGLEFEIVK
;
A
#
# COMPACT_ATOMS: atom_id res chain seq x y z
N MET A 1 4.11 73.70 48.52
CA MET A 1 3.25 73.18 47.41
C MET A 1 4.13 72.34 46.50
N ASN A 2 4.28 71.04 46.80
CA ASN A 2 5.11 70.12 46.02
C ASN A 2 4.26 69.29 45.11
N LYS A 3 4.44 69.42 43.80
CA LYS A 3 3.79 68.57 42.80
C LYS A 3 4.69 67.38 42.50
N LEU A 4 4.22 66.21 42.88
CA LEU A 4 4.88 64.91 42.59
C LEU A 4 4.46 64.49 41.18
N PHE A 5 5.39 64.43 40.23
CA PHE A 5 5.16 63.87 38.90
C PHE A 5 5.49 62.38 38.93
N THR A 6 4.46 61.53 38.81
CA THR A 6 4.63 60.06 38.67
C THR A 6 4.78 59.78 37.18
N VAL A 7 5.97 59.31 36.79
CA VAL A 7 6.24 58.81 35.45
C VAL A 7 5.85 57.34 35.36
N LEU A 8 4.85 57.03 34.58
CA LEU A 8 4.36 55.66 34.31
C LEU A 8 5.16 55.11 33.10
N THR A 9 6.12 54.24 33.38
CA THR A 9 6.88 53.51 32.34
C THR A 9 6.09 52.34 31.85
N LEU A 10 5.60 52.40 30.61
CA LEU A 10 4.88 51.33 29.93
C LEU A 10 5.94 50.35 29.35
N ALA A 11 6.10 49.20 29.99
CA ALA A 11 6.96 48.10 29.48
C ALA A 11 6.23 47.38 28.34
N MET A 12 6.65 47.58 27.11
CA MET A 12 6.20 46.77 25.96
C MET A 12 6.87 45.40 25.99
N VAL A 13 6.14 44.35 26.34
CA VAL A 13 6.55 42.97 26.25
C VAL A 13 6.35 42.50 24.81
N SER A 14 7.40 42.48 24.01
CA SER A 14 7.38 41.93 22.65
C SER A 14 7.29 40.40 22.72
N HIS A 15 6.12 39.84 22.39
CA HIS A 15 5.95 38.39 22.24
C HIS A 15 6.57 37.95 20.92
N TYR A 16 7.75 37.35 20.97
CA TYR A 16 8.33 36.63 19.86
C TYR A 16 7.61 35.30 19.70
N SER A 17 6.64 35.23 18.79
CA SER A 17 6.06 33.98 18.35
C SER A 17 7.10 33.22 17.51
N PHE A 18 7.74 32.23 18.11
CA PHE A 18 8.51 31.24 17.35
C PHE A 18 7.54 30.39 16.55
N ALA A 19 7.34 30.70 15.29
CA ALA A 19 6.75 29.79 14.34
C ALA A 19 7.75 28.60 14.23
N ALA A 20 7.38 27.46 14.81
CA ALA A 20 8.11 26.22 14.58
C ALA A 20 8.00 25.90 13.08
N ALA A 21 9.10 25.98 12.37
CA ALA A 21 9.18 25.57 10.97
C ALA A 21 8.84 24.07 10.93
N GLU A 22 7.68 23.72 10.38
CA GLU A 22 7.33 22.33 10.10
C GLU A 22 8.43 21.75 9.21
N LYS A 23 9.07 20.67 9.69
CA LYS A 23 10.03 19.93 8.87
C LYS A 23 9.31 19.45 7.60
N PRO A 24 9.87 19.66 6.42
CA PRO A 24 9.26 19.19 5.18
C PRO A 24 9.03 17.68 5.30
N VAL A 25 7.79 17.25 5.15
CA VAL A 25 7.43 15.83 5.12
C VAL A 25 8.03 15.25 3.85
N THR A 26 9.12 14.50 3.99
CA THR A 26 9.74 13.79 2.87
C THR A 26 8.80 12.67 2.43
N LYS A 27 8.38 12.69 1.17
CA LYS A 27 7.57 11.60 0.62
C LYS A 27 8.42 10.34 0.50
N PRO A 28 7.87 9.15 0.80
CA PRO A 28 8.58 7.90 0.55
C PRO A 28 9.06 7.83 -0.91
N LEU A 29 10.22 7.20 -1.16
CA LEU A 29 10.79 7.03 -2.50
C LEU A 29 10.94 8.35 -3.29
N ASP A 30 11.23 9.46 -2.61
CA ASP A 30 11.34 10.79 -3.21
C ASP A 30 10.13 11.19 -4.06
N GLY A 31 8.95 10.71 -3.69
CA GLY A 31 7.70 10.95 -4.40
C GLY A 31 7.49 10.13 -5.67
N LYS A 32 8.39 9.21 -6.01
CA LYS A 32 8.25 8.33 -7.19
C LYS A 32 7.11 7.33 -6.98
N PRO A 33 6.23 7.13 -7.99
CA PRO A 33 5.20 6.11 -7.93
C PRO A 33 5.81 4.71 -7.86
N ALA A 34 5.24 3.87 -6.99
CA ALA A 34 5.65 2.48 -6.84
C ALA A 34 4.51 1.60 -6.34
N VAL A 35 4.66 0.29 -6.49
CA VAL A 35 3.89 -0.73 -5.80
C VAL A 35 4.86 -1.60 -5.02
N ALA A 36 4.57 -1.81 -3.75
CA ALA A 36 5.33 -2.71 -2.88
C ALA A 36 4.47 -3.89 -2.47
N ILE A 37 5.05 -5.10 -2.48
CA ILE A 37 4.42 -6.30 -1.92
C ILE A 37 4.95 -6.56 -0.52
N GLN A 38 4.10 -7.10 0.33
CA GLN A 38 4.42 -7.46 1.70
C GLN A 38 3.59 -8.67 2.12
N ILE A 39 4.21 -9.60 2.82
CA ILE A 39 3.50 -10.72 3.46
C ILE A 39 3.20 -10.33 4.90
N PHE A 40 1.98 -10.64 5.32
CA PHE A 40 1.50 -10.36 6.68
C PHE A 40 1.10 -11.64 7.39
N ASP A 41 1.37 -11.69 8.67
CA ASP A 41 0.70 -12.59 9.62
C ASP A 41 -0.56 -11.89 10.16
N VAL A 42 -1.72 -12.45 9.85
CA VAL A 42 -3.03 -11.93 10.24
C VAL A 42 -3.68 -12.78 11.35
N SER A 43 -2.90 -13.56 12.10
CA SER A 43 -3.39 -14.40 13.21
C SER A 43 -3.86 -13.57 14.42
N GLY A 44 -3.36 -12.36 14.58
CA GLY A 44 -3.68 -11.46 15.69
C GLY A 44 -4.71 -10.39 15.30
N LYS A 45 -5.07 -9.55 16.28
CA LYS A 45 -5.96 -8.39 16.04
C LYS A 45 -5.33 -7.34 15.11
N VAL A 46 -4.01 -7.33 15.00
CA VAL A 46 -3.25 -6.42 14.16
C VAL A 46 -2.36 -7.25 13.24
N ALA A 47 -2.45 -7.02 11.93
CA ALA A 47 -1.59 -7.65 10.94
C ALA A 47 -0.12 -7.26 11.16
N LYS A 48 0.77 -8.25 11.20
CA LYS A 48 2.21 -8.04 11.39
C LYS A 48 2.96 -8.36 10.11
N PRO A 49 3.83 -7.47 9.60
CA PRO A 49 4.61 -7.77 8.43
C PRO A 49 5.63 -8.89 8.72
N ILE A 50 5.75 -9.82 7.78
CA ILE A 50 6.76 -10.89 7.78
C ILE A 50 7.90 -10.41 6.88
N GLN A 51 9.15 -10.57 7.33
CA GLN A 51 10.30 -10.21 6.51
C GLN A 51 10.46 -11.14 5.31
N GLY A 52 10.84 -10.54 4.19
CA GLY A 52 11.05 -11.24 2.93
C GLY A 52 9.77 -11.43 2.12
N ASN A 53 9.88 -12.26 1.08
CA ASN A 53 8.82 -12.49 0.09
C ASN A 53 8.37 -13.96 0.03
N LYS A 54 8.56 -14.75 1.12
CA LYS A 54 8.12 -16.14 1.21
C LYS A 54 6.83 -16.28 1.99
N LEU A 55 5.77 -16.68 1.30
CA LEU A 55 4.45 -16.93 1.88
C LEU A 55 4.34 -18.42 2.22
N ASN A 56 4.19 -18.75 3.50
CA ASN A 56 4.02 -20.13 3.95
C ASN A 56 2.53 -20.48 4.01
N ILE A 57 2.07 -21.36 3.10
CA ILE A 57 0.67 -21.78 3.00
C ILE A 57 0.22 -22.79 4.08
N ALA A 58 1.17 -23.42 4.79
CA ALA A 58 0.82 -24.22 5.98
C ALA A 58 0.31 -23.33 7.13
N LYS A 59 0.70 -22.07 7.14
CA LYS A 59 0.23 -21.05 8.06
C LYS A 59 -0.95 -20.31 7.45
N LYS A 60 -2.17 -20.74 7.70
CA LYS A 60 -3.42 -20.17 7.16
C LYS A 60 -3.59 -18.66 7.38
N GLN A 61 -2.81 -18.08 8.28
CA GLN A 61 -2.85 -16.66 8.62
C GLN A 61 -1.83 -15.82 7.83
N ASN A 62 -1.07 -16.42 6.90
CA ASN A 62 -0.16 -15.66 6.07
C ASN A 62 -0.90 -15.17 4.81
N ARG A 63 -0.81 -13.86 4.55
CA ARG A 63 -1.48 -13.19 3.44
C ARG A 63 -0.51 -12.32 2.67
N LEU A 64 -0.54 -12.38 1.35
CA LEU A 64 0.19 -11.48 0.48
C LEU A 64 -0.64 -10.22 0.25
N CYS A 65 -0.08 -9.06 0.52
CA CYS A 65 -0.71 -7.78 0.17
C CYS A 65 0.25 -6.95 -0.70
N TRP A 66 -0.33 -6.11 -1.54
CA TRP A 66 0.42 -5.04 -2.18
C TRP A 66 -0.23 -3.69 -1.88
N ASN A 67 0.60 -2.64 -1.88
CA ASN A 67 0.18 -1.27 -1.62
C ASN A 67 0.76 -0.34 -2.69
N SER A 68 -0.04 0.59 -3.17
CA SER A 68 0.46 1.69 -4.00
C SER A 68 1.15 2.75 -3.14
N ILE A 69 2.24 3.31 -3.65
CA ILE A 69 3.03 4.36 -3.01
C ILE A 69 3.15 5.50 -3.99
N ASN A 70 2.76 6.72 -3.61
CA ASN A 70 2.80 7.92 -4.43
C ASN A 70 2.07 7.79 -5.80
N VAL A 71 1.13 6.84 -5.92
CA VAL A 71 0.28 6.70 -7.10
C VAL A 71 -0.97 7.52 -6.87
N PRO A 72 -1.32 8.47 -7.75
CA PRO A 72 -2.57 9.20 -7.66
C PRO A 72 -3.75 8.26 -7.83
N VAL A 73 -4.59 8.16 -6.79
CA VAL A 73 -5.82 7.34 -6.80
C VAL A 73 -6.95 8.18 -6.21
N GLU A 74 -7.92 8.53 -7.04
CA GLU A 74 -9.09 9.31 -6.64
C GLU A 74 -10.26 9.03 -7.57
N GLY A 75 -11.46 8.97 -7.03
CA GLY A 75 -12.69 8.78 -7.79
C GLY A 75 -12.80 7.38 -8.37
N LYS A 76 -12.73 7.25 -9.70
CA LYS A 76 -12.77 5.96 -10.39
C LYS A 76 -11.35 5.45 -10.62
N VAL A 77 -11.06 4.25 -10.13
CA VAL A 77 -9.74 3.62 -10.25
C VAL A 77 -9.90 2.22 -10.85
N MET A 78 -9.26 1.98 -11.98
CA MET A 78 -9.13 0.66 -12.58
C MET A 78 -7.85 0.01 -12.09
N ILE A 79 -7.95 -1.21 -11.57
CA ILE A 79 -6.83 -2.03 -11.16
C ILE A 79 -6.82 -3.28 -12.04
N ALA A 80 -5.69 -3.59 -12.65
CA ALA A 80 -5.45 -4.88 -13.28
C ALA A 80 -4.24 -5.54 -12.62
N GLU A 81 -4.40 -6.80 -12.22
CA GLU A 81 -3.36 -7.62 -11.62
C GLU A 81 -3.14 -8.83 -12.51
N ALA A 82 -1.91 -9.06 -12.93
CA ALA A 82 -1.51 -10.29 -13.62
C ALA A 82 -0.63 -11.11 -12.70
N ILE A 83 -1.11 -12.30 -12.29
CA ILE A 83 -0.40 -13.23 -11.41
C ILE A 83 0.11 -14.40 -12.26
N TYR A 84 1.43 -14.58 -12.28
CA TYR A 84 2.11 -15.66 -12.98
C TYR A 84 2.56 -16.71 -11.97
N ALA A 85 2.00 -17.90 -12.09
CA ALA A 85 2.26 -19.02 -11.20
C ALA A 85 3.26 -20.02 -11.83
N PRO A 86 4.00 -20.80 -11.03
CA PRO A 86 4.95 -21.81 -11.54
C PRO A 86 4.25 -23.01 -12.19
N ALA A 87 2.96 -23.21 -11.97
CA ALA A 87 2.13 -24.25 -12.55
C ALA A 87 0.68 -23.78 -12.61
N LYS A 88 -0.22 -24.62 -13.12
CA LYS A 88 -1.65 -24.32 -13.22
C LYS A 88 -2.23 -23.89 -11.87
N SER A 89 -2.85 -22.73 -11.86
CA SER A 89 -3.50 -22.11 -10.71
C SER A 89 -4.85 -21.52 -11.09
N LYS A 90 -5.63 -21.12 -10.09
CA LYS A 90 -6.93 -20.49 -10.31
C LYS A 90 -7.07 -19.30 -9.35
N ALA A 91 -7.30 -18.12 -9.91
CA ALA A 91 -7.66 -16.95 -9.11
C ALA A 91 -9.19 -16.87 -8.93
N ILE A 92 -9.62 -16.47 -7.74
CA ILE A 92 -11.01 -16.13 -7.42
C ILE A 92 -11.02 -14.74 -6.80
N ALA A 93 -11.80 -13.82 -7.37
CA ALA A 93 -11.90 -12.46 -6.89
C ALA A 93 -13.34 -11.96 -7.07
N GLU A 94 -14.07 -11.88 -5.96
CA GLU A 94 -15.44 -11.37 -5.98
C GLU A 94 -15.48 -9.91 -6.44
N GLY A 95 -16.48 -9.57 -7.26
CA GLY A 95 -16.65 -8.23 -7.80
C GLY A 95 -15.62 -7.80 -8.85
N SER A 96 -14.78 -8.75 -9.31
CA SER A 96 -13.74 -8.53 -10.32
C SER A 96 -13.95 -9.44 -11.52
N GLN A 97 -13.44 -9.03 -12.68
CA GLN A 97 -13.35 -9.92 -13.84
C GLN A 97 -12.06 -10.72 -13.75
N VAL A 98 -12.14 -12.04 -13.89
CA VAL A 98 -10.97 -12.93 -13.87
C VAL A 98 -10.85 -13.65 -15.20
N GLN A 99 -9.66 -13.59 -15.79
CA GLN A 99 -9.31 -14.28 -17.04
C GLN A 99 -8.03 -15.08 -16.82
N SER A 100 -8.08 -16.38 -17.09
CA SER A 100 -6.92 -17.27 -17.01
C SER A 100 -6.38 -17.57 -18.40
N SER A 101 -5.05 -17.77 -18.49
CA SER A 101 -4.41 -18.30 -19.69
C SER A 101 -4.87 -19.74 -19.98
N PRO A 102 -4.79 -20.23 -21.24
CA PRO A 102 -5.22 -21.58 -21.60
C PRO A 102 -4.53 -22.69 -20.77
N ASP A 103 -3.26 -22.50 -20.42
CA ASP A 103 -2.49 -23.43 -19.58
C ASP A 103 -2.72 -23.22 -18.07
N GLY A 104 -3.41 -22.15 -17.70
CA GLY A 104 -3.72 -21.81 -16.31
C GLY A 104 -2.51 -21.30 -15.50
N THR A 105 -1.39 -20.96 -16.12
CA THR A 105 -0.22 -20.46 -15.42
C THR A 105 -0.25 -18.96 -15.18
N SER A 106 -1.18 -18.24 -15.82
CA SER A 106 -1.37 -16.81 -15.62
C SER A 106 -2.85 -16.49 -15.40
N ASN A 107 -3.11 -15.63 -14.43
CA ASN A 107 -4.45 -15.14 -14.12
C ASN A 107 -4.44 -13.61 -14.12
N THR A 108 -5.29 -13.00 -14.92
CA THR A 108 -5.51 -11.55 -14.95
C THR A 108 -6.80 -11.22 -14.22
N ILE A 109 -6.73 -10.31 -13.27
CA ILE A 109 -7.85 -9.86 -12.45
C ILE A 109 -8.05 -8.37 -12.69
N ILE A 110 -9.24 -7.97 -13.12
CA ILE A 110 -9.59 -6.56 -13.39
C ILE A 110 -10.67 -6.14 -12.42
N THR A 111 -10.39 -5.09 -11.67
CA THR A 111 -11.30 -4.52 -10.67
C THR A 111 -11.49 -3.03 -10.94
N ASN A 112 -12.73 -2.59 -10.95
CA ASN A 112 -13.09 -1.18 -11.04
C ASN A 112 -13.59 -0.71 -9.68
N LEU A 113 -12.87 0.23 -9.07
CA LEU A 113 -13.26 0.89 -7.84
C LEU A 113 -13.94 2.21 -8.16
N ASN A 114 -15.02 2.52 -7.46
CA ASN A 114 -15.73 3.78 -7.58
C ASN A 114 -15.63 4.55 -6.25
N ASN A 115 -15.59 5.88 -6.35
CA ASN A 115 -15.58 6.77 -5.18
C ASN A 115 -14.40 6.51 -4.22
N VAL A 116 -13.20 6.26 -4.78
CA VAL A 116 -11.98 6.13 -3.99
C VAL A 116 -11.64 7.49 -3.38
N THR A 117 -11.53 7.54 -2.06
CA THR A 117 -11.19 8.74 -1.27
C THR A 117 -9.85 8.59 -0.56
N GLU A 118 -9.31 7.39 -0.52
CA GLU A 118 -8.02 7.08 0.08
C GLU A 118 -6.87 7.59 -0.81
N LYS A 119 -5.75 7.90 -0.17
CA LYS A 119 -4.53 8.34 -0.87
C LYS A 119 -3.73 7.20 -1.48
N TYR A 120 -4.13 5.96 -1.25
CA TYR A 120 -3.47 4.75 -1.75
C TYR A 120 -4.49 3.65 -1.98
N VAL A 121 -4.12 2.69 -2.80
CA VAL A 121 -4.85 1.44 -3.00
C VAL A 121 -4.03 0.29 -2.45
N SER A 122 -4.70 -0.62 -1.78
CA SER A 122 -4.12 -1.86 -1.25
C SER A 122 -5.02 -3.03 -1.60
N ARG A 123 -4.41 -4.16 -1.95
CA ARG A 123 -5.11 -5.43 -2.11
C ARG A 123 -4.34 -6.57 -1.49
N CYS A 124 -5.09 -7.55 -0.98
CA CYS A 124 -4.52 -8.74 -0.37
C CYS A 124 -5.05 -10.00 -1.04
N TRP A 125 -4.18 -11.00 -1.11
CA TRP A 125 -4.45 -12.32 -1.68
C TRP A 125 -4.19 -13.40 -0.65
N ASP A 126 -5.13 -14.32 -0.56
CA ASP A 126 -5.00 -15.53 0.23
C ASP A 126 -4.60 -16.68 -0.70
N PHE A 127 -3.67 -17.50 -0.26
CA PHE A 127 -3.22 -18.70 -0.94
C PHE A 127 -3.43 -19.92 -0.03
N ASP A 128 -3.71 -21.06 -0.63
CA ASP A 128 -3.96 -22.29 0.10
C ASP A 128 -3.22 -23.49 -0.48
N LYS A 129 -3.52 -24.68 0.05
CA LYS A 129 -2.87 -25.93 -0.36
C LYS A 129 -3.11 -26.34 -1.83
N THR A 130 -4.05 -25.70 -2.52
CA THR A 130 -4.34 -25.97 -3.94
C THR A 130 -3.49 -25.10 -4.85
N ASP A 131 -2.85 -24.06 -4.30
CA ASP A 131 -1.95 -23.20 -5.05
C ASP A 131 -0.58 -23.88 -5.23
N PRO A 132 0.01 -23.77 -6.43
CA PRO A 132 1.33 -24.33 -6.70
C PRO A 132 2.42 -23.73 -5.81
N ILE A 133 3.29 -24.57 -5.29
CA ILE A 133 4.50 -24.14 -4.57
C ILE A 133 5.55 -23.69 -5.56
N GLY A 134 6.24 -22.60 -5.25
CA GLY A 134 7.32 -22.08 -6.06
C GLY A 134 7.30 -20.56 -6.20
N LYS A 135 8.04 -20.07 -7.20
CA LYS A 135 8.21 -18.64 -7.47
C LYS A 135 7.08 -18.11 -8.31
N TYR A 136 6.52 -16.99 -7.88
CA TYR A 136 5.48 -16.24 -8.55
C TYR A 136 6.00 -14.87 -8.96
N LYS A 137 5.38 -14.32 -10.00
CA LYS A 137 5.51 -12.91 -10.37
C LYS A 137 4.13 -12.29 -10.40
N MET A 138 4.08 -11.00 -10.12
CA MET A 138 2.87 -10.20 -10.22
C MET A 138 3.19 -8.89 -10.93
N ASP A 139 2.35 -8.53 -11.88
CA ASP A 139 2.31 -7.19 -12.45
C ASP A 139 1.04 -6.51 -11.95
N VAL A 140 1.14 -5.24 -11.59
CA VAL A 140 0.00 -4.44 -11.12
C VAL A 140 -0.11 -3.20 -12.00
N GLN A 141 -1.29 -2.97 -12.55
CA GLN A 141 -1.64 -1.73 -13.23
C GLN A 141 -2.67 -0.97 -12.39
N ILE A 142 -2.46 0.31 -12.21
CA ILE A 142 -3.38 1.23 -11.54
C ILE A 142 -3.62 2.38 -12.52
N ASN A 143 -4.81 2.45 -13.09
CA ASN A 143 -5.15 3.32 -14.21
C ASN A 143 -4.16 3.12 -15.38
N ASP A 144 -3.39 4.12 -15.74
CA ASP A 144 -2.37 4.13 -16.81
C ASP A 144 -0.97 3.74 -16.34
N GLN A 145 -0.75 3.58 -15.02
CA GLN A 145 0.56 3.24 -14.47
C GLN A 145 0.72 1.74 -14.29
N VAL A 146 1.82 1.18 -14.79
CA VAL A 146 2.12 -0.26 -14.74
C VAL A 146 3.39 -0.52 -13.95
N PHE A 147 3.29 -1.41 -12.96
CA PHE A 147 4.37 -1.87 -12.09
C PHE A 147 4.58 -3.36 -12.31
N LYS A 148 5.76 -3.74 -12.81
CA LYS A 148 6.05 -5.10 -13.26
C LYS A 148 7.05 -5.82 -12.38
N GLY A 149 6.97 -7.15 -12.38
CA GLY A 149 7.99 -8.03 -11.83
C GLY A 149 8.06 -8.04 -10.31
N LEU A 150 6.92 -7.85 -9.63
CA LEU A 150 6.84 -8.05 -8.19
C LEU A 150 6.97 -9.55 -7.89
N GLU A 151 8.02 -9.97 -7.18
CA GLU A 151 8.32 -11.39 -6.98
C GLU A 151 8.01 -11.83 -5.55
N PHE A 152 7.37 -13.00 -5.44
CA PHE A 152 7.18 -13.70 -4.17
C PHE A 152 7.28 -15.22 -4.37
N GLU A 153 7.41 -15.95 -3.30
CA GLU A 153 7.53 -17.41 -3.32
C GLU A 153 6.52 -18.04 -2.37
N ILE A 154 5.76 -19.02 -2.85
CA ILE A 154 4.92 -19.86 -2.01
C ILE A 154 5.73 -21.04 -1.54
N VAL A 155 5.74 -21.26 -0.22
CA VAL A 155 6.44 -22.35 0.46
C VAL A 155 5.50 -23.10 1.42
N LYS A 156 5.91 -24.31 1.84
CA LYS A 156 5.25 -25.10 2.90
C LYS A 156 5.90 -24.88 4.25
#